data_81b4079a3e645da3196b7a74e4e84bc5
#
_entry.id   81b4079a3e645da3196b7a74e4e84bc5
#
_cell.length_a   1.000
_cell.length_b   1.000
_cell.length_c   1.000
_cell.angle_alpha   90.00
_cell.angle_beta   90.00
_cell.angle_gamma   90.00
#
_symmetry.space_group_name_H-M   'P 1'
#
loop_
_entity.id
_entity.type
_entity.pdbx_description
1 polymer ?
#
loop_
_entity_poly.entity_id
_entity_poly.type
_entity_poly.pdbx_seq_one_letter_code
_entity_poly.pdbx_strand_id
1 'polypeptide(L)'
;MVAVAGLLSACQVKPLYAVSTGVTQKLSQVSFSDTGSRVGQEVRNQLIFIAGRGAGETKTPKYTADLSVTSGTTGVLYLPSSDTSGAGRTTVTVSFTLKDSATGKVLKSGSRAVTSLVDFPTQEFAMYRAILNSEDRAAREVAEMVAADIAAALSR
;
A
#
# COMPACT_ATOMS: atom_id res chain seq x y z
N MET A 1 4.69 50.59 -27.33
CA MET A 1 4.61 49.10 -27.39
C MET A 1 5.00 48.56 -26.01
N VAL A 2 4.03 48.17 -25.20
CA VAL A 2 4.27 47.61 -23.86
C VAL A 2 4.32 46.10 -24.01
N ALA A 3 5.48 45.48 -23.76
CA ALA A 3 5.65 44.04 -23.75
C ALA A 3 5.08 43.46 -22.43
N VAL A 4 3.93 42.80 -22.48
CA VAL A 4 3.38 42.04 -21.38
C VAL A 4 4.17 40.72 -21.31
N ALA A 5 5.18 40.65 -20.44
CA ALA A 5 5.87 39.43 -20.09
C ALA A 5 4.93 38.60 -19.21
N GLY A 6 4.25 37.60 -19.81
CA GLY A 6 3.39 36.64 -19.11
C GLY A 6 4.21 35.85 -18.10
N LEU A 7 3.90 36.00 -16.81
CA LEU A 7 4.38 35.18 -15.73
C LEU A 7 3.78 33.74 -15.89
N LEU A 8 4.46 32.88 -16.66
CA LEU A 8 4.25 31.45 -16.65
C LEU A 8 4.80 30.92 -15.33
N SER A 9 3.97 30.91 -14.29
CA SER A 9 4.24 30.12 -13.08
C SER A 9 4.18 28.64 -13.48
N ALA A 10 5.32 28.11 -13.92
CA ALA A 10 5.47 26.69 -14.14
C ALA A 10 5.26 25.97 -12.80
N CYS A 11 4.15 25.26 -12.66
CA CYS A 11 3.99 24.31 -11.57
C CYS A 11 5.16 23.34 -11.60
N GLN A 12 6.13 23.51 -10.71
CA GLN A 12 7.27 22.60 -10.56
C GLN A 12 6.77 21.30 -9.93
N VAL A 13 6.30 20.37 -10.74
CA VAL A 13 6.02 18.99 -10.32
C VAL A 13 7.37 18.31 -10.14
N LYS A 14 7.76 18.08 -8.89
CA LYS A 14 8.93 17.24 -8.57
C LYS A 14 8.47 15.79 -8.44
N PRO A 15 8.94 14.85 -9.28
CA PRO A 15 8.60 13.44 -9.12
C PRO A 15 9.06 12.95 -7.75
N LEU A 16 8.16 12.29 -7.00
CA LEU A 16 8.41 11.84 -5.62
C LEU A 16 9.64 10.94 -5.51
N TYR A 17 9.86 10.09 -6.51
CA TYR A 17 10.96 9.12 -6.59
C TYR A 17 12.16 9.62 -7.43
N ALA A 18 12.28 10.91 -7.69
CA ALA A 18 13.45 11.43 -8.38
C ALA A 18 14.72 11.23 -7.52
N VAL A 19 15.81 10.81 -8.14
CA VAL A 19 17.10 10.56 -7.45
C VAL A 19 17.59 11.81 -6.71
N SER A 20 17.29 12.99 -7.24
CA SER A 20 17.64 14.28 -6.64
C SER A 20 16.96 14.59 -5.30
N THR A 21 15.87 13.89 -4.95
CA THR A 21 15.13 14.14 -3.70
C THR A 21 15.70 13.37 -2.50
N GLY A 22 16.55 12.36 -2.73
CA GLY A 22 17.06 11.47 -1.67
C GLY A 22 15.99 10.59 -1.00
N VAL A 23 14.72 10.70 -1.42
CA VAL A 23 13.58 9.97 -0.84
C VAL A 23 13.74 8.47 -1.00
N THR A 24 14.23 8.03 -2.16
CA THR A 24 14.47 6.60 -2.44
C THR A 24 15.47 6.02 -1.45
N GLN A 25 16.54 6.78 -1.12
CA GLN A 25 17.54 6.34 -0.14
C GLN A 25 16.99 6.33 1.29
N LYS A 26 16.15 7.30 1.66
CA LYS A 26 15.46 7.29 2.97
C LYS A 26 14.47 6.13 3.06
N LEU A 27 13.72 5.87 1.99
CA LEU A 27 12.75 4.78 1.92
C LEU A 27 13.41 3.41 2.09
N SER A 28 14.60 3.18 1.50
CA SER A 28 15.34 1.94 1.68
C SER A 28 15.89 1.72 3.12
N GLN A 29 15.79 2.73 3.98
CA GLN A 29 16.17 2.65 5.40
C GLN A 29 14.95 2.44 6.33
N VAL A 30 13.78 2.15 5.78
CA VAL A 30 12.57 1.81 6.54
C VAL A 30 12.53 0.30 6.77
N SER A 31 12.27 -0.11 8.01
CA SER A 31 11.84 -1.47 8.33
C SER A 31 10.35 -1.52 8.62
N PHE A 32 9.73 -2.65 8.35
CA PHE A 32 8.30 -2.87 8.52
C PHE A 32 8.04 -3.94 9.58
N SER A 33 7.13 -3.67 10.50
CA SER A 33 6.78 -4.64 11.55
C SER A 33 6.20 -5.93 10.96
N ASP A 34 6.38 -7.03 11.67
CA ASP A 34 5.74 -8.28 11.32
C ASP A 34 4.22 -8.19 11.45
N THR A 35 3.53 -8.95 10.61
CA THR A 35 2.07 -9.01 10.55
C THR A 35 1.63 -10.46 10.70
N GLY A 36 0.61 -10.72 11.54
CA GLY A 36 0.20 -12.06 11.90
C GLY A 36 -0.67 -12.80 10.88
N SER A 37 -1.03 -12.16 9.74
CA SER A 37 -1.91 -12.76 8.72
C SER A 37 -1.19 -12.95 7.38
N ARG A 38 -1.69 -13.89 6.56
CA ARG A 38 -1.19 -14.11 5.20
C ARG A 38 -1.24 -12.82 4.36
N VAL A 39 -2.37 -12.13 4.38
CA VAL A 39 -2.56 -10.87 3.64
C VAL A 39 -1.62 -9.79 4.17
N GLY A 40 -1.43 -9.73 5.48
CA GLY A 40 -0.48 -8.82 6.10
C GLY A 40 0.95 -9.10 5.65
N GLN A 41 1.36 -10.36 5.56
CA GLN A 41 2.68 -10.74 5.04
C GLN A 41 2.85 -10.35 3.57
N GLU A 42 1.81 -10.50 2.73
CA GLU A 42 1.86 -10.04 1.33
C GLU A 42 2.05 -8.52 1.25
N VAL A 43 1.29 -7.75 2.05
CA VAL A 43 1.48 -6.29 2.16
C VAL A 43 2.91 -5.94 2.59
N ARG A 44 3.41 -6.58 3.65
CA ARG A 44 4.76 -6.34 4.17
C ARG A 44 5.83 -6.66 3.14
N ASN A 45 5.72 -7.80 2.47
CA ASN A 45 6.68 -8.22 1.45
C ASN A 45 6.70 -7.25 0.26
N GLN A 46 5.54 -6.78 -0.17
CA GLN A 46 5.44 -5.77 -1.23
C GLN A 46 6.05 -4.42 -0.79
N LEU A 47 5.81 -3.99 0.44
CA LEU A 47 6.44 -2.78 0.99
C LEU A 47 7.97 -2.90 1.04
N ILE A 48 8.51 -4.03 1.51
CA ILE A 48 9.95 -4.31 1.51
C ILE A 48 10.51 -4.27 0.09
N PHE A 49 9.80 -4.91 -0.86
CA PHE A 49 10.22 -4.92 -2.27
C PHE A 49 10.29 -3.50 -2.86
N ILE A 50 9.25 -2.68 -2.62
CA ILE A 50 9.19 -1.28 -3.10
C ILE A 50 10.29 -0.44 -2.42
N ALA A 51 10.40 -0.51 -1.10
CA ALA A 51 11.34 0.29 -0.32
C ALA A 51 12.79 -0.07 -0.63
N GLY A 52 13.11 -1.36 -0.69
CA GLY A 52 14.43 -1.88 -0.99
C GLY A 52 14.74 -1.98 -2.48
N ARG A 53 13.76 -1.72 -3.37
CA ARG A 53 13.90 -1.88 -4.83
C ARG A 53 14.40 -3.27 -5.22
N GLY A 54 13.92 -4.29 -4.52
CA GLY A 54 14.32 -5.68 -4.69
C GLY A 54 15.60 -6.10 -3.94
N ALA A 55 16.31 -5.20 -3.28
CA ALA A 55 17.50 -5.53 -2.48
C ALA A 55 17.18 -6.13 -1.09
N GLY A 56 15.89 -6.20 -0.74
CA GLY A 56 15.44 -6.68 0.56
C GLY A 56 15.37 -5.59 1.63
N GLU A 57 15.10 -6.02 2.86
CA GLU A 57 14.94 -5.13 4.01
C GLU A 57 16.30 -4.76 4.63
N THR A 58 16.43 -3.51 5.08
CA THR A 58 17.64 -3.03 5.75
C THR A 58 17.85 -3.70 7.10
N LYS A 59 19.12 -4.02 7.43
CA LYS A 59 19.50 -4.55 8.75
C LYS A 59 19.69 -3.46 9.81
N THR A 60 19.86 -2.21 9.38
CA THR A 60 20.09 -1.06 10.26
C THR A 60 19.11 0.06 9.91
N PRO A 61 17.82 -0.10 10.30
CA PRO A 61 16.77 0.84 9.92
C PRO A 61 16.93 2.17 10.66
N LYS A 62 16.81 3.27 9.93
CA LYS A 62 16.64 4.61 10.50
C LYS A 62 15.19 4.93 10.83
N TYR A 63 14.28 4.24 10.19
CA TYR A 63 12.85 4.43 10.36
C TYR A 63 12.18 3.07 10.56
N THR A 64 11.14 3.03 11.37
CA THR A 64 10.28 1.86 11.57
C THR A 64 8.85 2.22 11.22
N ALA A 65 8.19 1.35 10.47
CA ALA A 65 6.77 1.47 10.16
C ALA A 65 6.01 0.32 10.81
N ASP A 66 5.24 0.64 11.84
CA ASP A 66 4.32 -0.32 12.47
C ASP A 66 3.10 -0.48 11.58
N LEU A 67 2.76 -1.71 11.23
CA LEU A 67 1.66 -2.07 10.33
C LEU A 67 0.55 -2.80 11.09
N SER A 68 -0.70 -2.44 10.77
CA SER A 68 -1.89 -3.21 11.13
C SER A 68 -2.68 -3.47 9.85
N VAL A 69 -2.89 -4.73 9.50
CA VAL A 69 -3.54 -5.14 8.25
C VAL A 69 -4.76 -5.97 8.55
N THR A 70 -5.88 -5.60 7.95
CA THR A 70 -7.14 -6.34 8.01
C THR A 70 -7.63 -6.62 6.59
N SER A 71 -8.24 -7.79 6.38
CA SER A 71 -8.90 -8.16 5.13
C SER A 71 -10.29 -8.75 5.41
N GLY A 72 -11.20 -8.56 4.47
CA GLY A 72 -12.52 -9.17 4.54
C GLY A 72 -13.16 -9.23 3.15
N THR A 73 -13.86 -10.34 2.88
CA THR A 73 -14.60 -10.56 1.64
C THR A 73 -16.10 -10.60 1.94
N THR A 74 -16.89 -9.85 1.18
CA THR A 74 -18.35 -9.76 1.32
C THR A 74 -19.01 -10.00 -0.03
N GLY A 75 -20.06 -10.84 -0.08
CA GLY A 75 -20.88 -11.02 -1.27
C GLY A 75 -21.65 -9.73 -1.62
N VAL A 76 -21.72 -9.40 -2.90
CA VAL A 76 -22.37 -8.16 -3.39
C VAL A 76 -23.44 -8.40 -4.44
N LEU A 77 -23.46 -9.57 -5.09
CA LEU A 77 -24.45 -9.94 -6.08
C LEU A 77 -25.22 -11.17 -5.62
N TYR A 78 -26.43 -10.95 -5.14
CA TYR A 78 -27.32 -12.04 -4.72
C TYR A 78 -27.98 -12.70 -5.94
N LEU A 79 -27.93 -14.04 -5.97
CA LEU A 79 -28.54 -14.89 -7.01
C LEU A 79 -29.77 -15.59 -6.40
N PRO A 80 -31.01 -15.13 -6.69
CA PRO A 80 -32.22 -15.70 -6.08
C PRO A 80 -32.44 -17.18 -6.40
N SER A 81 -31.94 -17.66 -7.56
CA SER A 81 -32.08 -19.05 -8.00
C SER A 81 -31.28 -20.06 -7.18
N SER A 82 -30.24 -19.62 -6.48
CA SER A 82 -29.36 -20.48 -5.68
C SER A 82 -29.20 -20.04 -4.24
N ASP A 83 -29.86 -18.96 -3.82
CA ASP A 83 -29.74 -18.34 -2.49
C ASP A 83 -28.28 -18.06 -2.09
N THR A 84 -27.44 -17.70 -3.08
CA THR A 84 -26.00 -17.45 -2.92
C THR A 84 -25.60 -16.12 -3.53
N SER A 85 -24.37 -15.68 -3.25
CA SER A 85 -23.80 -14.55 -3.98
C SER A 85 -22.98 -15.04 -5.18
N GLY A 86 -23.21 -14.45 -6.36
CA GLY A 86 -22.45 -14.75 -7.58
C GLY A 86 -21.16 -13.96 -7.71
N ALA A 87 -21.03 -12.87 -6.96
CA ALA A 87 -19.83 -12.04 -6.93
C ALA A 87 -19.63 -11.43 -5.53
N GLY A 88 -18.42 -11.03 -5.24
CA GLY A 88 -18.04 -10.38 -4.00
C GLY A 88 -17.04 -9.26 -4.18
N ARG A 89 -16.74 -8.61 -3.08
CA ARG A 89 -15.65 -7.65 -2.97
C ARG A 89 -14.77 -8.01 -1.78
N THR A 90 -13.47 -8.01 -2.01
CA THR A 90 -12.46 -8.16 -0.97
C THR A 90 -11.87 -6.79 -0.68
N THR A 91 -11.93 -6.36 0.58
CA THR A 91 -11.32 -5.10 1.01
C THR A 91 -10.12 -5.41 1.90
N VAL A 92 -8.97 -4.84 1.58
CA VAL A 92 -7.76 -4.88 2.40
C VAL A 92 -7.51 -3.46 2.92
N THR A 93 -7.41 -3.34 4.25
CA THR A 93 -7.11 -2.06 4.92
C THR A 93 -5.79 -2.17 5.65
N VAL A 94 -4.91 -1.18 5.44
CA VAL A 94 -3.62 -1.06 6.10
C VAL A 94 -3.59 0.25 6.87
N SER A 95 -3.40 0.16 8.18
CA SER A 95 -3.05 1.30 9.03
C SER A 95 -1.56 1.24 9.35
N PHE A 96 -0.87 2.37 9.30
CA PHE A 96 0.57 2.44 9.54
C PHE A 96 0.96 3.62 10.42
N THR A 97 2.05 3.45 11.17
CA THR A 97 2.70 4.52 11.93
C THR A 97 4.18 4.48 11.67
N LEU A 98 4.70 5.51 10.97
CA LEU A 98 6.12 5.70 10.69
C LEU A 98 6.78 6.44 11.83
N LYS A 99 7.87 5.89 12.36
CA LYS A 99 8.65 6.45 13.46
C LYS A 99 10.13 6.57 13.09
N ASP A 100 10.80 7.55 13.66
CA ASP A 100 12.27 7.60 13.71
C ASP A 100 12.77 6.56 14.71
N SER A 101 13.68 5.67 14.28
CA SER A 101 14.15 4.54 15.09
C SER A 101 14.99 4.96 16.29
N ALA A 102 15.70 6.09 16.20
CA ALA A 102 16.59 6.56 17.27
C ALA A 102 15.82 7.30 18.38
N THR A 103 14.80 8.07 18.00
CA THR A 103 14.07 8.95 18.93
C THR A 103 12.69 8.41 19.31
N GLY A 104 12.15 7.45 18.55
CA GLY A 104 10.78 6.98 18.68
C GLY A 104 9.71 7.99 18.23
N LYS A 105 10.14 9.16 17.71
CA LYS A 105 9.21 10.21 17.27
C LYS A 105 8.37 9.74 16.09
N VAL A 106 7.04 9.90 16.21
CA VAL A 106 6.12 9.63 15.11
C VAL A 106 6.28 10.72 14.03
N LEU A 107 6.60 10.29 12.82
CA LEU A 107 6.75 11.15 11.65
C LEU A 107 5.45 11.24 10.85
N LYS A 108 4.72 10.12 10.76
CA LYS A 108 3.46 10.02 10.02
C LYS A 108 2.66 8.84 10.53
N SER A 109 1.34 9.01 10.58
CA SER A 109 0.37 7.90 10.70
C SER A 109 -0.67 8.06 9.61
N GLY A 110 -1.21 6.95 9.14
CA GLY A 110 -2.23 6.95 8.10
C GLY A 110 -2.91 5.60 7.96
N SER A 111 -3.96 5.58 7.16
CA SER A 111 -4.66 4.35 6.77
C SER A 111 -5.04 4.42 5.30
N ARG A 112 -4.93 3.28 4.61
CA ARG A 112 -5.34 3.09 3.22
C ARG A 112 -6.14 1.83 3.09
N ALA A 113 -7.12 1.84 2.19
CA ALA A 113 -7.94 0.67 1.89
C ALA A 113 -8.10 0.53 0.38
N VAL A 114 -8.04 -0.70 -0.09
CA VAL A 114 -8.28 -1.06 -1.50
C VAL A 114 -9.31 -2.17 -1.54
N THR A 115 -10.21 -2.08 -2.51
CA THR A 115 -11.25 -3.08 -2.76
C THR A 115 -11.02 -3.73 -4.12
N SER A 116 -10.87 -5.05 -4.13
CA SER A 116 -10.79 -5.89 -5.34
C SER A 116 -12.09 -6.67 -5.51
N LEU A 117 -12.65 -6.66 -6.71
CA LEU A 117 -13.82 -7.46 -7.04
C LEU A 117 -13.42 -8.92 -7.30
N VAL A 118 -14.32 -9.85 -6.98
CA VAL A 118 -14.12 -11.28 -7.13
C VAL A 118 -15.42 -11.94 -7.56
N ASP A 119 -15.36 -12.79 -8.59
CA ASP A 119 -16.46 -13.67 -8.95
C ASP A 119 -16.46 -14.91 -8.07
N PHE A 120 -17.65 -15.39 -7.71
CA PHE A 120 -17.84 -16.58 -6.91
C PHE A 120 -18.28 -17.75 -7.81
N PRO A 121 -17.33 -18.56 -8.31
CA PRO A 121 -17.67 -19.78 -9.02
C PRO A 121 -18.38 -20.76 -8.11
N THR A 122 -19.22 -21.64 -8.68
CA THR A 122 -19.99 -22.64 -7.94
C THR A 122 -19.11 -23.72 -7.30
N GLN A 123 -17.90 -23.93 -7.81
CA GLN A 123 -16.93 -24.87 -7.27
C GLN A 123 -16.21 -24.23 -6.08
N GLU A 124 -16.31 -24.85 -4.92
CA GLU A 124 -15.80 -24.33 -3.66
C GLU A 124 -14.30 -24.03 -3.67
N PHE A 125 -13.51 -24.96 -4.24
CA PHE A 125 -12.06 -24.75 -4.38
C PHE A 125 -11.72 -23.57 -5.31
N ALA A 126 -12.46 -23.43 -6.41
CA ALA A 126 -12.27 -22.31 -7.34
C ALA A 126 -12.63 -20.98 -6.68
N MET A 127 -13.71 -20.94 -5.90
CA MET A 127 -14.12 -19.77 -5.12
C MET A 127 -13.05 -19.39 -4.10
N TYR A 128 -12.53 -20.36 -3.34
CA TYR A 128 -11.44 -20.11 -2.39
C TYR A 128 -10.21 -19.49 -3.08
N ARG A 129 -9.79 -20.06 -4.23
CA ARG A 129 -8.66 -19.52 -5.00
C ARG A 129 -8.95 -18.13 -5.56
N ALA A 130 -10.17 -17.84 -5.99
CA ALA A 130 -10.57 -16.52 -6.46
C ALA A 130 -10.48 -15.47 -5.34
N ILE A 131 -10.92 -15.81 -4.12
CA ILE A 131 -10.81 -14.94 -2.94
C ILE A 131 -9.34 -14.66 -2.63
N LEU A 132 -8.48 -15.70 -2.52
CA LEU A 132 -7.05 -15.51 -2.27
C LEU A 132 -6.40 -14.58 -3.31
N ASN A 133 -6.72 -14.77 -4.58
CA ASN A 133 -6.20 -13.91 -5.65
C ASN A 133 -6.68 -12.46 -5.51
N SER A 134 -7.94 -12.24 -5.13
CA SER A 134 -8.47 -10.89 -4.91
C SER A 134 -7.80 -10.21 -3.70
N GLU A 135 -7.50 -10.96 -2.64
CA GLU A 135 -6.72 -10.47 -1.50
C GLU A 135 -5.30 -10.04 -1.92
N ASP A 136 -4.61 -10.88 -2.72
CA ASP A 136 -3.25 -10.60 -3.18
C ASP A 136 -3.19 -9.33 -4.06
N ARG A 137 -4.18 -9.15 -4.95
CA ARG A 137 -4.26 -7.91 -5.76
C ARG A 137 -4.47 -6.68 -4.89
N ALA A 138 -5.45 -6.74 -3.97
CA ALA A 138 -5.73 -5.62 -3.07
C ALA A 138 -4.56 -5.32 -2.13
N ALA A 139 -3.85 -6.36 -1.65
CA ALA A 139 -2.66 -6.22 -0.80
C ALA A 139 -1.51 -5.49 -1.51
N ARG A 140 -1.24 -5.83 -2.77
CA ARG A 140 -0.19 -5.15 -3.55
C ARG A 140 -0.54 -3.69 -3.81
N GLU A 141 -1.75 -3.41 -4.22
CA GLU A 141 -2.19 -2.06 -4.53
C GLU A 141 -2.20 -1.16 -3.27
N VAL A 142 -2.70 -1.66 -2.13
CA VAL A 142 -2.69 -0.89 -0.89
C VAL A 142 -1.26 -0.65 -0.39
N ALA A 143 -0.33 -1.59 -0.60
CA ALA A 143 1.07 -1.42 -0.26
C ALA A 143 1.74 -0.30 -1.08
N GLU A 144 1.41 -0.17 -2.37
CA GLU A 144 1.89 0.94 -3.21
C GLU A 144 1.43 2.30 -2.67
N MET A 145 0.14 2.41 -2.27
CA MET A 145 -0.39 3.63 -1.67
C MET A 145 0.31 3.98 -0.35
N VAL A 146 0.52 2.98 0.52
CA VAL A 146 1.23 3.17 1.80
C VAL A 146 2.69 3.57 1.56
N ALA A 147 3.38 2.94 0.61
CA ALA A 147 4.75 3.29 0.24
C ALA A 147 4.85 4.75 -0.25
N ALA A 148 3.88 5.20 -1.05
CA ALA A 148 3.81 6.59 -1.50
C ALA A 148 3.60 7.57 -0.34
N ASP A 149 2.72 7.25 0.61
CA ASP A 149 2.50 8.08 1.81
C ASP A 149 3.76 8.19 2.69
N ILE A 150 4.47 7.06 2.89
CA ILE A 150 5.74 7.02 3.63
C ILE A 150 6.81 7.85 2.88
N ALA A 151 6.93 7.66 1.57
CA ALA A 151 7.87 8.43 0.74
C ALA A 151 7.58 9.94 0.81
N ALA A 152 6.32 10.35 0.77
CA ALA A 152 5.91 11.74 0.91
C ALA A 152 6.24 12.30 2.31
N ALA A 153 6.13 11.51 3.37
CA ALA A 153 6.52 11.91 4.72
C ALA A 153 8.05 12.11 4.84
N LEU A 154 8.84 11.25 4.19
CA LEU A 154 10.31 11.31 4.21
C LEU A 154 10.90 12.37 3.26
N SER A 155 10.09 12.97 2.38
CA SER A 155 10.52 14.03 1.44
C SER A 155 10.61 15.42 2.08
N ARG A 156 10.09 15.58 3.29
CA ARG A 156 10.03 16.85 4.04
C ARG A 156 11.29 17.14 4.82
#